data_59cbcf874dd367e934f5f68eb265e2f9
#
_entry.id   59cbcf874dd367e934f5f68eb265e2f9
#
_cell.length_a   1.000
_cell.length_b   1.000
_cell.length_c   1.000
_cell.angle_alpha   90.00
_cell.angle_beta   90.00
_cell.angle_gamma   90.00
#
_symmetry.space_group_name_H-M   'P 1'
#
loop_
_entity.id
_entity.type
_entity.pdbx_description
1 polymer ?
#
loop_
_entity_poly.entity_id
_entity_poly.type
_entity_poly.pdbx_seq_one_letter_code
_entity_poly.pdbx_strand_id
1 'polypeptide(L)'
;MSDRTLFKDYFKELHAVARQGDAREESFYPALSDMLKAAADATGRKHVRVTTLPKPTDAGNPDFRLWNGTDRIIGYVEAKKPTEERLDLVEESEQLKRYRSTFPNLILTNFFEFRLYRNGERIQTVLAARPFVLTRLRTTPPVEKADDLQELLDRFLDFSLPKSFTAESLAVELAKRTRFLRDVVDRQLAQEKDTPDVLSGFFEAFQTYLIGTLTAEDFADLFAQTITYGLFAARTRAGDGFSRRAAFDGIPHTIGVL
;
A
#
# COMPACT_ATOMS: atom_id res chain seq x y z
N MET A 1 10.27 -20.12 19.11
CA MET A 1 8.83 -20.38 19.32
C MET A 1 8.37 -21.15 18.09
N SER A 2 7.61 -22.25 18.19
CA SER A 2 7.16 -22.92 16.96
C SER A 2 6.03 -22.08 16.33
N ASP A 3 5.96 -22.05 14.98
CA ASP A 3 4.98 -21.26 14.21
C ASP A 3 3.54 -21.54 14.65
N ARG A 4 3.25 -22.80 14.99
CA ARG A 4 1.94 -23.19 15.55
C ARG A 4 1.59 -22.51 16.88
N THR A 5 2.57 -22.24 17.75
CA THR A 5 2.33 -21.55 19.01
C THR A 5 1.98 -20.08 18.77
N LEU A 6 2.71 -19.41 17.86
CA LEU A 6 2.48 -18.03 17.47
C LEU A 6 1.04 -17.81 16.99
N PHE A 7 0.59 -18.61 16.02
CA PHE A 7 -0.76 -18.46 15.46
C PHE A 7 -1.85 -18.91 16.43
N LYS A 8 -1.58 -19.85 17.34
CA LYS A 8 -2.50 -20.21 18.41
C LYS A 8 -2.72 -19.04 19.37
N ASP A 9 -1.67 -18.33 19.76
CA ASP A 9 -1.76 -17.16 20.62
C ASP A 9 -2.50 -16.01 19.91
N TYR A 10 -2.24 -15.80 18.63
CA TYR A 10 -2.97 -14.85 17.79
C TYR A 10 -4.47 -15.12 17.78
N PHE A 11 -4.91 -16.36 17.48
CA PHE A 11 -6.33 -16.68 17.46
C PHE A 11 -6.98 -16.65 18.85
N LYS A 12 -6.20 -16.93 19.90
CA LYS A 12 -6.68 -16.78 21.29
C LYS A 12 -6.98 -15.32 21.59
N GLU A 13 -6.15 -14.40 21.15
CA GLU A 13 -6.35 -12.96 21.33
C GLU A 13 -7.55 -12.47 20.53
N LEU A 14 -7.68 -12.84 19.25
CA LEU A 14 -8.87 -12.50 18.45
C LEU A 14 -10.17 -12.99 19.11
N HIS A 15 -10.16 -14.19 19.68
CA HIS A 15 -11.31 -14.74 20.37
C HIS A 15 -11.62 -13.99 21.67
N ALA A 16 -10.58 -13.57 22.41
CA ALA A 16 -10.75 -12.77 23.63
C ALA A 16 -11.41 -11.42 23.33
N VAL A 17 -10.93 -10.72 22.27
CA VAL A 17 -11.51 -9.47 21.80
C VAL A 17 -12.97 -9.66 21.35
N ALA A 18 -13.25 -10.68 20.53
CA ALA A 18 -14.61 -10.95 20.04
C ALA A 18 -15.63 -11.25 21.16
N ARG A 19 -15.18 -11.87 22.26
CA ARG A 19 -16.04 -12.18 23.40
C ARG A 19 -16.53 -10.98 24.19
N GLN A 20 -15.90 -9.82 24.05
CA GLN A 20 -16.35 -8.58 24.70
C GLN A 20 -17.69 -8.08 24.13
N GLY A 21 -17.98 -8.44 22.86
CA GLY A 21 -19.28 -8.19 22.24
C GLY A 21 -19.48 -6.77 21.69
N ASP A 22 -18.54 -5.85 21.94
CA ASP A 22 -18.55 -4.45 21.48
C ASP A 22 -17.41 -4.10 20.52
N ALA A 23 -16.63 -5.12 20.10
CA ALA A 23 -15.46 -4.95 19.28
C ALA A 23 -15.81 -4.45 17.86
N ARG A 24 -15.09 -3.44 17.42
CA ARG A 24 -15.04 -2.98 16.03
C ARG A 24 -13.84 -3.61 15.31
N GLU A 25 -13.69 -3.31 14.05
CA GLU A 25 -12.56 -3.78 13.23
C GLU A 25 -11.22 -3.43 13.87
N GLU A 26 -11.06 -2.18 14.28
CA GLU A 26 -9.82 -1.68 14.87
C GLU A 26 -9.48 -2.32 16.22
N SER A 27 -10.46 -2.88 16.91
CA SER A 27 -10.25 -3.60 18.17
C SER A 27 -9.37 -4.85 18.00
N PHE A 28 -9.33 -5.41 16.79
CA PHE A 28 -8.52 -6.58 16.44
C PHE A 28 -7.12 -6.23 15.92
N TYR A 29 -6.84 -4.95 15.66
CA TYR A 29 -5.55 -4.50 15.11
C TYR A 29 -4.35 -4.81 16.01
N PRO A 30 -4.42 -4.68 17.34
CA PRO A 30 -3.30 -5.07 18.20
C PRO A 30 -2.87 -6.52 18.00
N ALA A 31 -3.82 -7.46 17.97
CA ALA A 31 -3.53 -8.87 17.77
C ALA A 31 -2.82 -9.13 16.42
N LEU A 32 -3.30 -8.49 15.34
CA LEU A 32 -2.68 -8.60 14.01
C LEU A 32 -1.28 -7.97 13.98
N SER A 33 -1.11 -6.79 14.58
CA SER A 33 0.19 -6.11 14.67
C SER A 33 1.21 -6.96 15.41
N ASP A 34 0.83 -7.56 16.53
CA ASP A 34 1.73 -8.37 17.34
C ASP A 34 2.06 -9.70 16.66
N MET A 35 1.10 -10.31 15.96
CA MET A 35 1.32 -11.49 15.14
C MET A 35 2.33 -11.19 14.01
N LEU A 36 2.19 -10.08 13.29
CA LEU A 36 3.11 -9.68 12.22
C LEU A 36 4.54 -9.44 12.74
N LYS A 37 4.68 -8.79 13.90
CA LYS A 37 5.98 -8.60 14.56
C LYS A 37 6.60 -9.94 14.98
N ALA A 38 5.80 -10.80 15.62
CA ALA A 38 6.26 -12.09 16.09
C ALA A 38 6.67 -13.03 14.93
N ALA A 39 5.96 -12.99 13.80
CA ALA A 39 6.34 -13.72 12.59
C ALA A 39 7.66 -13.18 12.02
N ALA A 40 7.86 -11.86 11.99
CA ALA A 40 9.13 -11.27 11.58
C ALA A 40 10.29 -11.67 12.51
N ASP A 41 10.06 -11.65 13.81
CA ASP A 41 11.07 -12.04 14.81
C ASP A 41 11.44 -13.52 14.70
N ALA A 42 10.47 -14.40 14.47
CA ALA A 42 10.67 -15.84 14.31
C ALA A 42 11.61 -16.17 13.14
N THR A 43 11.63 -15.35 12.11
CA THR A 43 12.50 -15.49 10.94
C THR A 43 13.76 -14.61 10.97
N GLY A 44 14.10 -14.08 12.16
CA GLY A 44 15.32 -13.30 12.37
C GLY A 44 15.23 -11.83 11.96
N ARG A 45 14.06 -11.34 11.51
CA ARG A 45 13.85 -9.96 11.06
C ARG A 45 13.42 -9.03 12.21
N LYS A 46 14.16 -9.06 13.35
CA LYS A 46 13.87 -8.31 14.60
C LYS A 46 13.78 -6.79 14.44
N HIS A 47 14.26 -6.26 13.34
CA HIS A 47 14.23 -4.83 13.04
C HIS A 47 12.94 -4.37 12.35
N VAL A 48 12.07 -5.30 11.94
CA VAL A 48 10.78 -4.94 11.30
C VAL A 48 9.92 -4.14 12.26
N ARG A 49 9.34 -3.06 11.75
CA ARG A 49 8.40 -2.20 12.47
C ARG A 49 7.04 -2.23 11.79
N VAL A 50 6.00 -2.35 12.60
CA VAL A 50 4.60 -2.28 12.17
C VAL A 50 4.00 -0.98 12.67
N THR A 51 3.50 -0.16 11.76
CA THR A 51 2.73 1.05 12.07
C THR A 51 1.26 0.77 11.80
N THR A 52 0.44 0.84 12.83
CA THR A 52 -1.03 0.76 12.73
C THR A 52 -1.58 2.14 12.41
N LEU A 53 -2.57 2.22 11.52
CA LEU A 53 -3.19 3.45 11.02
C LEU A 53 -2.13 4.49 10.62
N PRO A 54 -1.27 4.17 9.66
CA PRO A 54 -0.22 5.08 9.23
C PRO A 54 -0.82 6.36 8.63
N LYS A 55 0.00 7.40 8.50
CA LYS A 55 -0.41 8.60 7.76
C LYS A 55 -0.94 8.22 6.37
N PRO A 56 -1.94 8.96 5.86
CA PRO A 56 -2.47 8.77 4.52
C PRO A 56 -1.37 8.63 3.47
N THR A 57 -1.61 7.77 2.51
CA THR A 57 -0.81 7.66 1.28
C THR A 57 -1.62 8.21 0.11
N ASP A 58 -0.99 8.43 -1.01
CA ASP A 58 -1.69 8.86 -2.24
C ASP A 58 -2.74 7.84 -2.69
N ALA A 59 -2.59 6.56 -2.34
CA ALA A 59 -3.59 5.53 -2.61
C ALA A 59 -4.73 5.49 -1.59
N GLY A 60 -4.61 6.18 -0.46
CA GLY A 60 -5.56 6.19 0.65
C GLY A 60 -4.92 5.79 1.98
N ASN A 61 -5.75 5.29 2.89
CA ASN A 61 -5.36 5.01 4.28
C ASN A 61 -5.34 3.49 4.52
N PRO A 62 -4.22 2.79 4.27
CA PRO A 62 -4.11 1.38 4.65
C PRO A 62 -4.08 1.22 6.17
N ASP A 63 -4.54 0.10 6.68
CA ASP A 63 -4.61 -0.14 8.12
C ASP A 63 -3.23 -0.34 8.74
N PHE A 64 -2.31 -0.96 8.00
CA PHE A 64 -0.95 -1.17 8.49
C PHE A 64 0.09 -0.90 7.41
N ARG A 65 1.25 -0.45 7.87
CA ARG A 65 2.46 -0.30 7.08
C ARG A 65 3.63 -0.96 7.80
N LEU A 66 4.37 -1.81 7.09
CA LEU A 66 5.53 -2.49 7.61
C LEU A 66 6.82 -1.87 7.05
N TRP A 67 7.79 -1.72 7.92
CA TRP A 67 9.12 -1.17 7.64
C TRP A 67 10.21 -2.20 7.93
N ASN A 68 11.30 -2.12 7.19
CA ASN A 68 12.50 -2.91 7.46
C ASN A 68 13.32 -2.42 8.66
N GLY A 69 12.82 -1.44 9.41
CA GLY A 69 13.49 -0.87 10.57
C GLY A 69 14.42 0.31 10.28
N THR A 70 14.69 0.63 9.02
CA THR A 70 15.53 1.76 8.60
C THR A 70 14.78 2.74 7.71
N ASP A 71 14.73 2.51 6.42
CA ASP A 71 14.30 3.48 5.42
C ASP A 71 13.30 2.91 4.39
N ARG A 72 13.04 1.59 4.42
CA ARG A 72 12.25 0.92 3.39
C ARG A 72 10.92 0.40 3.91
N ILE A 73 9.89 0.70 3.17
CA ILE A 73 8.58 0.07 3.35
C ILE A 73 8.65 -1.35 2.75
N ILE A 74 8.33 -2.35 3.56
CA ILE A 74 8.19 -3.74 3.13
C ILE A 74 6.87 -3.90 2.38
N GLY A 75 5.79 -3.38 2.95
CA GLY A 75 4.46 -3.49 2.36
C GLY A 75 3.37 -2.94 3.27
N TYR A 76 2.15 -3.16 2.83
CA TYR A 76 0.94 -2.68 3.49
C TYR A 76 -0.01 -3.83 3.78
N VAL A 77 -0.86 -3.65 4.79
CA VAL A 77 -1.95 -4.59 5.10
C VAL A 77 -3.24 -3.80 5.19
N GLU A 78 -4.26 -4.31 4.53
CA GLU A 78 -5.64 -3.88 4.65
C GLU A 78 -6.42 -4.97 5.35
N ALA A 79 -7.06 -4.63 6.47
CA ALA A 79 -7.88 -5.53 7.25
C ALA A 79 -9.36 -5.22 7.05
N LYS A 80 -10.19 -6.24 7.14
CA LYS A 80 -11.65 -6.13 7.17
C LYS A 80 -12.16 -6.87 8.39
N LYS A 81 -13.36 -6.52 8.81
CA LYS A 81 -13.98 -7.15 10.00
C LYS A 81 -13.80 -8.66 9.98
N PRO A 82 -13.54 -9.30 11.12
CA PRO A 82 -13.46 -10.76 11.21
C PRO A 82 -14.71 -11.50 10.70
N THR A 83 -15.84 -10.80 10.65
CA THR A 83 -17.12 -11.31 10.13
C THR A 83 -17.29 -11.11 8.60
N GLU A 84 -16.35 -10.46 7.93
CA GLU A 84 -16.39 -10.32 6.48
C GLU A 84 -15.93 -11.62 5.81
N GLU A 85 -16.90 -12.39 5.34
CA GLU A 85 -16.65 -13.71 4.73
C GLU A 85 -16.35 -13.59 3.22
N ARG A 86 -16.69 -12.45 2.59
CA ARG A 86 -16.62 -12.29 1.14
C ARG A 86 -15.51 -11.32 0.73
N LEU A 87 -14.26 -11.70 1.01
CA LEU A 87 -13.11 -10.89 0.57
C LEU A 87 -13.03 -10.73 -0.96
N ASP A 88 -13.70 -11.58 -1.74
CA ASP A 88 -13.81 -11.41 -3.19
C ASP A 88 -14.54 -10.11 -3.56
N LEU A 89 -15.60 -9.74 -2.83
CA LEU A 89 -16.29 -8.47 -3.05
C LEU A 89 -15.45 -7.28 -2.60
N VAL A 90 -14.68 -7.44 -1.53
CA VAL A 90 -13.73 -6.40 -1.09
C VAL A 90 -12.65 -6.20 -2.14
N GLU A 91 -12.15 -7.28 -2.73
CA GLU A 91 -11.12 -7.26 -3.78
C GLU A 91 -11.54 -6.45 -5.00
N GLU A 92 -12.85 -6.46 -5.33
CA GLU A 92 -13.44 -5.72 -6.44
C GLU A 92 -13.80 -4.26 -6.10
N SER A 93 -13.64 -3.85 -4.83
CA SER A 93 -13.90 -2.46 -4.43
C SER A 93 -12.89 -1.49 -5.07
N GLU A 94 -13.34 -0.25 -5.31
CA GLU A 94 -12.46 0.81 -5.85
C GLU A 94 -11.27 1.10 -4.95
N GLN A 95 -11.45 1.01 -3.64
CA GLN A 95 -10.36 1.16 -2.67
C GLN A 95 -9.29 0.09 -2.90
N LEU A 96 -9.67 -1.17 -2.97
CA LEU A 96 -8.68 -2.24 -3.08
C LEU A 96 -8.06 -2.32 -4.48
N LYS A 97 -8.79 -2.01 -5.54
CA LYS A 97 -8.23 -1.85 -6.88
C LYS A 97 -7.14 -0.78 -6.90
N ARG A 98 -7.39 0.37 -6.26
CA ARG A 98 -6.40 1.43 -6.12
C ARG A 98 -5.19 0.99 -5.30
N TYR A 99 -5.38 0.27 -4.19
CA TYR A 99 -4.28 -0.26 -3.39
C TYR A 99 -3.43 -1.26 -4.19
N ARG A 100 -4.06 -2.19 -4.89
CA ARG A 100 -3.38 -3.18 -5.72
C ARG A 100 -2.58 -2.54 -6.86
N SER A 101 -3.07 -1.45 -7.44
CA SER A 101 -2.35 -0.72 -8.49
C SER A 101 -1.18 0.11 -7.98
N THR A 102 -1.19 0.49 -6.69
CA THR A 102 -0.20 1.41 -6.12
C THR A 102 0.80 0.71 -5.21
N PHE A 103 0.34 -0.24 -4.39
CA PHE A 103 1.21 -0.93 -3.44
C PHE A 103 1.81 -2.19 -4.07
N PRO A 104 3.15 -2.26 -4.21
CA PRO A 104 3.79 -3.40 -4.85
C PRO A 104 3.74 -4.67 -4.00
N ASN A 105 3.44 -4.55 -2.70
CA ASN A 105 3.38 -5.64 -1.75
C ASN A 105 2.26 -5.36 -0.74
N LEU A 106 1.16 -6.09 -0.83
CA LEU A 106 -0.06 -5.87 -0.08
C LEU A 106 -0.63 -7.18 0.44
N ILE A 107 -1.07 -7.19 1.70
CA ILE A 107 -1.95 -8.23 2.24
C ILE A 107 -3.36 -7.65 2.41
N LEU A 108 -4.38 -8.36 1.95
CA LEU A 108 -5.77 -8.19 2.35
C LEU A 108 -6.13 -9.32 3.31
N THR A 109 -6.77 -8.99 4.44
CA THR A 109 -7.17 -10.00 5.43
C THR A 109 -8.48 -9.64 6.13
N ASN A 110 -9.21 -10.67 6.56
CA ASN A 110 -10.28 -10.58 7.57
C ASN A 110 -9.84 -11.23 8.89
N PHE A 111 -8.54 -11.24 9.17
CA PHE A 111 -7.89 -11.88 10.32
C PHE A 111 -7.82 -13.42 10.27
N PHE A 112 -8.52 -14.07 9.37
CA PHE A 112 -8.54 -15.53 9.19
C PHE A 112 -8.08 -15.96 7.81
N GLU A 113 -8.52 -15.26 6.79
CA GLU A 113 -8.05 -15.41 5.42
C GLU A 113 -7.05 -14.30 5.12
N PHE A 114 -5.91 -14.68 4.54
CA PHE A 114 -4.83 -13.78 4.12
C PHE A 114 -4.61 -13.94 2.63
N ARG A 115 -4.68 -12.83 1.89
CA ARG A 115 -4.43 -12.75 0.46
C ARG A 115 -3.23 -11.87 0.21
N LEU A 116 -2.17 -12.45 -0.33
CA LEU A 116 -0.95 -11.73 -0.68
C LEU A 116 -0.99 -11.31 -2.14
N TYR A 117 -0.79 -10.01 -2.36
CA TYR A 117 -0.69 -9.40 -3.70
C TYR A 117 0.73 -8.90 -3.92
N ARG A 118 1.23 -9.14 -5.13
CA ARG A 118 2.50 -8.63 -5.60
C ARG A 118 2.30 -7.93 -6.93
N ASN A 119 2.64 -6.61 -6.99
CA ASN A 119 2.46 -5.78 -8.18
C ASN A 119 1.02 -5.84 -8.76
N GLY A 120 0.01 -5.90 -7.88
CA GLY A 120 -1.39 -5.95 -8.24
C GLY A 120 -1.97 -7.35 -8.46
N GLU A 121 -1.15 -8.38 -8.58
CA GLU A 121 -1.58 -9.77 -8.79
C GLU A 121 -1.65 -10.53 -7.47
N ARG A 122 -2.71 -11.32 -7.28
CA ARG A 122 -2.85 -12.21 -6.13
C ARG A 122 -1.97 -13.45 -6.32
N ILE A 123 -0.92 -13.57 -5.51
CA ILE A 123 0.07 -14.65 -5.62
C ILE A 123 -0.15 -15.79 -4.64
N GLN A 124 -0.85 -15.53 -3.53
CA GLN A 124 -1.13 -16.58 -2.53
C GLN A 124 -2.39 -16.22 -1.73
N THR A 125 -3.14 -17.25 -1.34
CA THR A 125 -4.28 -17.15 -0.42
C THR A 125 -4.19 -18.25 0.61
N VAL A 126 -4.32 -17.90 1.89
CA VAL A 126 -4.31 -18.85 3.00
C VAL A 126 -5.52 -18.59 3.88
N LEU A 127 -6.35 -19.58 4.07
CA LEU A 127 -7.41 -19.60 5.08
C LEU A 127 -6.84 -20.31 6.33
N ALA A 128 -6.36 -19.51 7.29
CA ALA A 128 -5.66 -20.01 8.47
C ALA A 128 -6.60 -20.55 9.56
N ALA A 129 -7.86 -20.08 9.57
CA ALA A 129 -8.96 -20.64 10.35
C ALA A 129 -10.30 -20.13 9.78
N ARG A 130 -11.40 -20.73 10.21
CA ARG A 130 -12.74 -20.41 9.68
C ARG A 130 -13.37 -19.25 10.42
N PRO A 131 -13.74 -18.13 9.77
CA PRO A 131 -14.26 -16.92 10.42
C PRO A 131 -15.51 -17.14 11.29
N PHE A 132 -16.44 -18.03 10.87
CA PHE A 132 -17.67 -18.29 11.61
C PHE A 132 -17.45 -18.87 13.01
N VAL A 133 -16.25 -19.35 13.28
CA VAL A 133 -15.84 -19.93 14.56
C VAL A 133 -15.80 -18.89 15.68
N LEU A 134 -15.47 -17.62 15.37
CA LEU A 134 -15.45 -16.54 16.35
C LEU A 134 -16.81 -16.25 16.99
N THR A 135 -17.87 -16.34 16.21
CA THR A 135 -19.22 -15.98 16.67
C THR A 135 -19.99 -17.17 17.23
N ARG A 136 -19.62 -18.38 16.86
CA ARG A 136 -20.37 -19.60 17.20
C ARG A 136 -19.69 -20.53 18.20
N LEU A 137 -18.36 -20.51 18.29
CA LEU A 137 -17.62 -21.37 19.20
C LEU A 137 -17.28 -20.62 20.50
N ARG A 138 -17.46 -21.34 21.62
CA ARG A 138 -17.00 -20.87 22.94
C ARG A 138 -15.50 -21.07 23.16
N THR A 139 -14.79 -21.54 22.17
CA THR A 139 -13.37 -21.92 22.23
C THR A 139 -12.56 -21.21 21.15
N THR A 140 -11.27 -21.04 21.39
CA THR A 140 -10.31 -20.50 20.41
C THR A 140 -10.35 -21.31 19.11
N PRO A 141 -10.40 -20.64 17.93
CA PRO A 141 -10.33 -21.34 16.64
C PRO A 141 -9.07 -22.19 16.53
N PRO A 142 -9.16 -23.41 15.99
CA PRO A 142 -7.98 -24.19 15.69
C PRO A 142 -7.20 -23.55 14.52
N VAL A 143 -5.88 -23.62 14.59
CA VAL A 143 -5.01 -23.22 13.46
C VAL A 143 -5.02 -24.34 12.42
N GLU A 144 -5.59 -24.09 11.25
CA GLU A 144 -5.73 -25.13 10.20
C GLU A 144 -4.49 -25.21 9.29
N LYS A 145 -3.87 -24.06 8.96
CA LYS A 145 -2.77 -23.94 7.98
C LYS A 145 -1.64 -23.06 8.50
N ALA A 146 -1.01 -23.47 9.59
CA ALA A 146 0.06 -22.70 10.21
C ALA A 146 1.26 -22.50 9.28
N ASP A 147 1.71 -23.60 8.63
CA ASP A 147 2.89 -23.58 7.78
C ASP A 147 2.65 -22.75 6.50
N ASP A 148 1.46 -22.85 5.90
CA ASP A 148 1.08 -22.05 4.73
C ASP A 148 1.01 -20.55 5.09
N LEU A 149 0.48 -20.21 6.29
CA LEU A 149 0.41 -18.82 6.75
C LEU A 149 1.81 -18.27 7.01
N GLN A 150 2.68 -19.06 7.63
CA GLN A 150 4.07 -18.66 7.84
C GLN A 150 4.79 -18.43 6.50
N GLU A 151 4.60 -19.31 5.53
CA GLU A 151 5.16 -19.13 4.18
C GLU A 151 4.66 -17.85 3.52
N LEU A 152 3.35 -17.55 3.62
CA LEU A 152 2.79 -16.31 3.09
C LEU A 152 3.41 -15.08 3.74
N LEU A 153 3.55 -15.09 5.07
CA LEU A 153 4.16 -13.99 5.81
C LEU A 153 5.65 -13.84 5.48
N ASP A 154 6.38 -14.93 5.32
CA ASP A 154 7.78 -14.90 4.91
C ASP A 154 7.93 -14.28 3.52
N ARG A 155 7.11 -14.69 2.55
CA ARG A 155 7.07 -14.09 1.22
C ARG A 155 6.75 -12.60 1.27
N PHE A 156 5.85 -12.19 2.15
CA PHE A 156 5.52 -10.78 2.34
C PHE A 156 6.67 -10.00 2.95
N LEU A 157 7.32 -10.54 3.98
CA LEU A 157 8.42 -9.91 4.69
C LEU A 157 9.73 -9.88 3.90
N ASP A 158 9.94 -10.83 3.00
CA ASP A 158 11.10 -10.90 2.11
C ASP A 158 11.03 -9.90 0.95
N PHE A 159 9.94 -9.16 0.85
CA PHE A 159 9.80 -8.21 -0.23
C PHE A 159 10.90 -7.14 -0.20
N SER A 160 11.61 -7.06 -1.28
CA SER A 160 12.46 -5.92 -1.61
C SER A 160 12.11 -5.46 -3.03
N LEU A 161 12.07 -4.15 -3.24
CA LEU A 161 12.02 -3.63 -4.61
C LEU A 161 13.23 -4.17 -5.37
N PRO A 162 13.07 -4.60 -6.61
CA PRO A 162 14.19 -5.05 -7.43
C PRO A 162 15.31 -4.02 -7.38
N LYS A 163 16.54 -4.45 -7.12
CA LYS A 163 17.71 -3.56 -7.13
C LYS A 163 18.04 -3.06 -8.53
N SER A 164 17.53 -3.74 -9.55
CA SER A 164 17.68 -3.35 -10.95
C SER A 164 16.38 -3.63 -11.71
N PHE A 165 16.01 -2.70 -12.56
CA PHE A 165 14.93 -2.85 -13.53
C PHE A 165 15.52 -3.13 -14.90
N THR A 166 14.88 -3.99 -15.68
CA THR A 166 15.06 -3.98 -17.14
C THR A 166 14.43 -2.71 -17.70
N ALA A 167 14.82 -2.30 -18.89
CA ALA A 167 14.20 -1.13 -19.55
C ALA A 167 12.66 -1.29 -19.66
N GLU A 168 12.20 -2.50 -19.97
CA GLU A 168 10.77 -2.83 -20.08
C GLU A 168 10.05 -2.75 -18.73
N SER A 169 10.57 -3.41 -17.68
CA SER A 169 9.96 -3.37 -16.35
C SER A 169 9.97 -1.98 -15.73
N LEU A 170 11.02 -1.18 -16.00
CA LEU A 170 11.10 0.22 -15.60
C LEU A 170 10.04 1.05 -16.30
N ALA A 171 9.86 0.88 -17.62
CA ALA A 171 8.84 1.59 -18.38
C ALA A 171 7.42 1.29 -17.85
N VAL A 172 7.13 0.02 -17.54
CA VAL A 172 5.85 -0.39 -16.94
C VAL A 172 5.63 0.29 -15.57
N GLU A 173 6.65 0.30 -14.71
CA GLU A 173 6.55 0.93 -13.39
C GLU A 173 6.42 2.46 -13.48
N LEU A 174 7.15 3.10 -14.36
CA LEU A 174 7.01 4.54 -14.62
C LEU A 174 5.60 4.85 -15.15
N ALA A 175 5.09 4.08 -16.10
CA ALA A 175 3.74 4.26 -16.65
C ALA A 175 2.64 4.13 -15.60
N LYS A 176 2.76 3.19 -14.63
CA LYS A 176 1.82 3.07 -13.51
C LYS A 176 1.83 4.33 -12.64
N ARG A 177 3.01 4.82 -12.28
CA ARG A 177 3.18 6.02 -11.43
C ARG A 177 2.72 7.29 -12.13
N THR A 178 2.98 7.40 -13.43
CA THR A 178 2.51 8.53 -14.26
C THR A 178 0.99 8.57 -14.30
N ARG A 179 0.33 7.44 -14.54
CA ARG A 179 -1.14 7.36 -14.52
C ARG A 179 -1.71 7.74 -13.17
N PHE A 180 -1.10 7.25 -12.09
CA PHE A 180 -1.52 7.62 -10.75
C PHE A 180 -1.36 9.14 -10.50
N LEU A 181 -0.23 9.73 -10.87
CA LEU A 181 0.00 11.17 -10.74
C LEU A 181 -1.00 11.97 -11.57
N ARG A 182 -1.29 11.56 -12.80
CA ARG A 182 -2.35 12.15 -13.64
C ARG A 182 -3.69 12.18 -12.91
N ASP A 183 -4.10 11.05 -12.31
CA ASP A 183 -5.38 10.95 -11.60
C ASP A 183 -5.43 11.81 -10.33
N VAL A 184 -4.28 12.06 -9.69
CA VAL A 184 -4.15 13.00 -8.56
C VAL A 184 -4.31 14.44 -9.04
N VAL A 185 -3.61 14.83 -10.12
CA VAL A 185 -3.65 16.16 -10.70
C VAL A 185 -5.05 16.51 -11.19
N ASP A 186 -5.71 15.58 -11.91
CA ASP A 186 -7.07 15.77 -12.41
C ASP A 186 -8.07 16.02 -11.26
N ARG A 187 -7.98 15.22 -10.19
CA ARG A 187 -8.80 15.42 -8.99
C ARG A 187 -8.52 16.74 -8.29
N GLN A 188 -7.26 17.14 -8.20
CA GLN A 188 -6.88 18.40 -7.57
C GLN A 188 -7.44 19.58 -8.37
N LEU A 189 -7.30 19.58 -9.70
CA LEU A 189 -7.90 20.59 -10.57
C LEU A 189 -9.42 20.67 -10.43
N ALA A 190 -10.08 19.51 -10.28
CA ALA A 190 -11.53 19.48 -10.07
C ALA A 190 -11.94 20.09 -8.71
N GLN A 191 -11.12 19.94 -7.67
CA GLN A 191 -11.35 20.55 -6.35
C GLN A 191 -11.04 22.05 -6.31
N GLU A 192 -10.05 22.50 -7.07
CA GLU A 192 -9.63 23.92 -7.15
C GLU A 192 -10.58 24.79 -7.99
N LYS A 193 -11.60 24.23 -8.63
CA LYS A 193 -12.59 25.00 -9.37
C LYS A 193 -13.30 26.08 -8.52
N ASP A 194 -13.51 25.77 -7.23
CA ASP A 194 -14.20 26.68 -6.31
C ASP A 194 -13.23 27.59 -5.53
N THR A 195 -11.95 27.22 -5.48
CA THR A 195 -10.88 27.97 -4.80
C THR A 195 -9.58 27.85 -5.61
N PRO A 196 -9.34 28.72 -6.59
CA PRO A 196 -8.14 28.66 -7.42
C PRO A 196 -6.85 28.65 -6.58
N ASP A 197 -5.98 27.67 -6.82
CA ASP A 197 -4.69 27.49 -6.17
C ASP A 197 -3.60 27.34 -7.25
N VAL A 198 -2.41 26.97 -6.85
CA VAL A 198 -1.20 26.93 -7.68
C VAL A 198 -1.39 26.10 -8.95
N LEU A 199 -2.07 24.96 -8.86
CA LEU A 199 -2.21 24.03 -10.00
C LEU A 199 -3.19 24.57 -11.06
N SER A 200 -4.30 25.15 -10.65
CA SER A 200 -5.26 25.79 -11.56
C SER A 200 -4.65 27.01 -12.25
N GLY A 201 -3.88 27.84 -11.52
CA GLY A 201 -3.15 28.94 -12.13
C GLY A 201 -2.12 28.51 -13.16
N PHE A 202 -1.49 27.35 -12.93
CA PHE A 202 -0.56 26.76 -13.88
C PHE A 202 -1.26 26.26 -15.15
N PHE A 203 -2.40 25.60 -14.98
CA PHE A 203 -3.23 25.17 -16.09
C PHE A 203 -3.72 26.35 -16.95
N GLU A 204 -4.22 27.41 -16.33
CA GLU A 204 -4.64 28.64 -17.02
C GLU A 204 -3.49 29.31 -17.78
N ALA A 205 -2.29 29.35 -17.19
CA ALA A 205 -1.11 29.88 -17.87
C ALA A 205 -0.75 29.05 -19.12
N PHE A 206 -0.79 27.71 -19.03
CA PHE A 206 -0.58 26.83 -20.19
C PHE A 206 -1.61 27.04 -21.27
N GLN A 207 -2.88 27.17 -20.90
CA GLN A 207 -3.97 27.47 -21.82
C GLN A 207 -3.80 28.80 -22.52
N THR A 208 -3.43 29.83 -21.76
CA THR A 208 -3.31 31.21 -22.28
C THR A 208 -2.11 31.40 -23.18
N TYR A 209 -0.95 30.84 -22.82
CA TYR A 209 0.33 31.16 -23.45
C TYR A 209 0.91 30.08 -24.35
N LEU A 210 0.44 28.82 -24.24
CA LEU A 210 1.05 27.70 -24.96
C LEU A 210 0.04 26.94 -25.83
N ILE A 211 -1.04 26.45 -25.29
CA ILE A 211 -2.00 25.56 -25.98
C ILE A 211 -3.43 26.00 -25.64
N GLY A 212 -4.01 26.88 -26.45
CA GLY A 212 -5.34 27.44 -26.20
C GLY A 212 -6.51 26.45 -26.15
N THR A 213 -6.31 25.24 -26.70
CA THR A 213 -7.30 24.16 -26.68
C THR A 213 -7.07 23.10 -25.61
N LEU A 214 -6.11 23.32 -24.70
CA LEU A 214 -5.71 22.38 -23.66
C LEU A 214 -6.89 22.11 -22.71
N THR A 215 -7.28 20.85 -22.56
CA THR A 215 -8.27 20.45 -21.55
C THR A 215 -7.61 20.17 -20.22
N ALA A 216 -8.38 20.14 -19.12
CA ALA A 216 -7.85 19.78 -17.79
C ALA A 216 -7.27 18.34 -17.78
N GLU A 217 -7.91 17.42 -18.48
CA GLU A 217 -7.45 16.03 -18.63
C GLU A 217 -6.11 15.97 -19.39
N ASP A 218 -6.00 16.67 -20.51
CA ASP A 218 -4.75 16.72 -21.30
C ASP A 218 -3.62 17.40 -20.51
N PHE A 219 -3.94 18.43 -19.73
CA PHE A 219 -2.98 19.09 -18.86
C PHE A 219 -2.51 18.14 -17.75
N ALA A 220 -3.41 17.40 -17.11
CA ALA A 220 -3.05 16.44 -16.06
C ALA A 220 -2.12 15.35 -16.61
N ASP A 221 -2.39 14.87 -17.83
CA ASP A 221 -1.53 13.87 -18.48
C ASP A 221 -0.16 14.46 -18.85
N LEU A 222 -0.12 15.63 -19.48
CA LEU A 222 1.12 16.34 -19.82
C LEU A 222 1.98 16.63 -18.59
N PHE A 223 1.35 17.12 -17.52
CA PHE A 223 2.02 17.44 -16.25
C PHE A 223 2.62 16.18 -15.63
N ALA A 224 1.83 15.10 -15.50
CA ALA A 224 2.26 13.84 -14.92
C ALA A 224 3.43 13.22 -15.71
N GLN A 225 3.37 13.24 -17.04
CA GLN A 225 4.45 12.76 -17.89
C GLN A 225 5.72 13.62 -17.70
N THR A 226 5.60 14.94 -17.73
CA THR A 226 6.73 15.87 -17.56
C THR A 226 7.44 15.65 -16.22
N ILE A 227 6.70 15.56 -15.13
CA ILE A 227 7.27 15.29 -13.80
C ILE A 227 7.95 13.92 -13.76
N THR A 228 7.30 12.88 -14.30
CA THR A 228 7.87 11.52 -14.29
C THR A 228 9.16 11.45 -15.09
N TYR A 229 9.21 12.02 -16.29
CA TYR A 229 10.42 12.06 -17.10
C TYR A 229 11.50 12.95 -16.49
N GLY A 230 11.12 14.08 -15.90
CA GLY A 230 12.03 14.97 -15.17
C GLY A 230 12.71 14.26 -14.01
N LEU A 231 11.94 13.54 -13.19
CA LEU A 231 12.46 12.74 -12.08
C LEU A 231 13.34 11.59 -12.54
N PHE A 232 12.98 10.92 -13.63
CA PHE A 232 13.80 9.88 -14.23
C PHE A 232 15.15 10.43 -14.73
N ALA A 233 15.13 11.56 -15.44
CA ALA A 233 16.34 12.23 -15.90
C ALA A 233 17.22 12.72 -14.74
N ALA A 234 16.61 13.28 -13.69
CA ALA A 234 17.32 13.69 -12.48
C ALA A 234 17.98 12.48 -11.78
N ARG A 235 17.26 11.35 -11.68
CA ARG A 235 17.80 10.11 -11.10
C ARG A 235 18.99 9.57 -11.88
N THR A 236 18.94 9.57 -13.21
CA THR A 236 20.03 9.06 -14.05
C THR A 236 21.30 9.93 -13.94
N ARG A 237 21.16 11.21 -13.63
CA ARG A 237 22.28 12.15 -13.44
C ARG A 237 22.87 12.16 -12.03
N ALA A 238 22.06 11.87 -11.02
CA ALA A 238 22.45 12.01 -9.61
C ALA A 238 23.30 10.84 -9.05
N GLY A 239 23.48 9.74 -9.81
CA GLY A 239 24.20 8.56 -9.29
C GLY A 239 23.59 7.99 -8.01
N ASP A 240 24.44 7.59 -7.03
CA ASP A 240 23.99 6.91 -5.81
C ASP A 240 23.39 7.85 -4.74
N GLY A 241 23.50 9.15 -4.89
CA GLY A 241 23.04 10.16 -3.95
C GLY A 241 21.64 10.73 -4.22
N PHE A 242 20.78 10.02 -4.98
CA PHE A 242 19.45 10.52 -5.33
C PHE A 242 18.53 10.63 -4.11
N SER A 243 18.13 11.84 -3.79
CA SER A 243 17.20 12.17 -2.71
C SER A 243 16.06 13.04 -3.25
N ARG A 244 15.02 13.27 -2.43
CA ARG A 244 13.94 14.20 -2.78
C ARG A 244 14.49 15.60 -3.11
N ARG A 245 15.50 16.06 -2.38
CA ARG A 245 16.16 17.35 -2.64
C ARG A 245 16.93 17.33 -3.96
N ALA A 246 17.73 16.29 -4.20
CA ALA A 246 18.45 16.13 -5.45
C ALA A 246 17.50 15.99 -6.66
N ALA A 247 16.32 15.39 -6.47
CA ALA A 247 15.28 15.33 -7.49
C ALA A 247 14.76 16.74 -7.82
N PHE A 248 14.45 17.52 -6.79
CA PHE A 248 14.00 18.91 -6.94
C PHE A 248 15.06 19.77 -7.63
N ASP A 249 16.29 19.72 -7.18
CA ASP A 249 17.43 20.49 -7.74
C ASP A 249 17.76 20.06 -9.18
N GLY A 250 17.42 18.82 -9.57
CA GLY A 250 17.66 18.27 -10.92
C GLY A 250 16.56 18.54 -11.94
N ILE A 251 15.41 19.06 -11.52
CA ILE A 251 14.35 19.51 -12.42
C ILE A 251 14.73 20.92 -12.93
N PRO A 252 14.71 21.18 -14.24
CA PRO A 252 15.03 22.51 -14.77
C PRO A 252 14.11 23.58 -14.17
N HIS A 253 14.68 24.50 -13.41
CA HIS A 253 13.95 25.62 -12.81
C HIS A 253 13.53 26.71 -13.82
N THR A 254 13.52 26.39 -15.11
CA THR A 254 13.09 27.30 -16.18
C THR A 254 11.60 27.65 -16.12
N ILE A 255 10.85 26.95 -15.28
CA ILE A 255 9.47 27.26 -14.95
C ILE A 255 9.48 27.68 -13.48
N GLY A 256 9.49 28.99 -13.22
CA GLY A 256 9.60 29.58 -11.88
C GLY A 256 8.42 29.31 -10.93
N VAL A 257 7.77 28.18 -11.04
CA VAL A 257 6.57 27.75 -10.30
C VAL A 257 6.71 26.31 -9.76
N LEU A 258 7.88 25.68 -9.89
CA LEU A 258 8.21 24.45 -9.17
C LEU A 258 9.21 24.76 -8.04
#